data_9efbf28c206e5311f8704f167cd016cc
#
_entry.id   9efbf28c206e5311f8704f167cd016cc
#
_cell.length_a   1.000
_cell.length_b   1.000
_cell.length_c   1.000
_cell.angle_alpha   90.00
_cell.angle_beta   90.00
_cell.angle_gamma   90.00
#
_symmetry.space_group_name_H-M   'P 1'
#
loop_
_entity.id
_entity.type
_entity.pdbx_description
1 polymer ?
#
loop_
_entity_poly.entity_id
_entity_poly.type
_entity_poly.pdbx_seq_one_letter_code
_entity_poly.pdbx_strand_id
1 'polypeptide(L)'
;HFVLRTNMLQKQGFFSTLFLYRTQVNLVHLGAIQLSPQLVPVEALRRSIQRALKHSQPEDFLYSDRQGHKKLRQALSEHWAEDGLYIQPEDILITSGCMPALSLIIQQLTEVGDSILVPTPSFNGQLQLLASLKRKIIEIPASHAGVDLDRLEQMMQSGQVKACLMTANYQNPLGYCLTNTEKAQIAQLAERYRCYVIEDDIYAECGFNLERPLPIKYWDQAGYIIYCGSVSKSLSSAYRIGWVCISQQLQSFRIGLLNGNAIVNTPLQLALADLIYSRSYREHLNSLRPRLMQQVRQYQEYILKAFQGVKIGLSQPEGGYALWLEFPVQIDGLEMYHFAQRHGINIVPGEVFGEDRRYRHFIRLNAGHGLSHEICQSIDKLAEWVKQKLDSTDS
;
A
#
# COMPACT_ATOMS: atom_id res chain seq x y z
N HIS A 1 -5.72 28.55 8.09
CA HIS A 1 -6.77 27.80 7.34
C HIS A 1 -6.67 27.97 5.81
N PHE A 2 -6.23 29.13 5.30
CA PHE A 2 -6.09 29.38 3.85
C PHE A 2 -4.76 28.86 3.27
N VAL A 3 -3.70 28.85 4.08
CA VAL A 3 -2.36 28.34 3.70
C VAL A 3 -2.36 26.83 3.45
N LEU A 4 -3.13 26.05 4.23
CA LEU A 4 -3.28 24.60 4.04
C LEU A 4 -3.94 24.21 2.70
N ARG A 5 -4.94 24.99 2.25
CA ARG A 5 -5.58 24.74 0.94
C ARG A 5 -4.67 25.02 -0.26
N THR A 6 -3.83 26.05 -0.17
CA THR A 6 -2.93 26.44 -1.26
C THR A 6 -1.81 25.42 -1.46
N ASN A 7 -1.24 24.89 -0.38
CA ASN A 7 -0.21 23.85 -0.44
C ASN A 7 -0.74 22.52 -0.99
N MET A 8 -1.98 22.13 -0.66
CA MET A 8 -2.59 20.91 -1.19
C MET A 8 -2.92 21.02 -2.68
N LEU A 9 -3.42 22.16 -3.16
CA LEU A 9 -3.70 22.37 -4.59
C LEU A 9 -2.42 22.40 -5.43
N GLN A 10 -1.33 22.98 -4.91
CA GLN A 10 -0.01 22.92 -5.55
C GLN A 10 0.53 21.48 -5.56
N LYS A 11 0.39 20.73 -4.46
CA LYS A 11 0.71 19.30 -4.40
C LYS A 11 -0.15 18.48 -5.36
N GLN A 12 -1.45 18.77 -5.54
CA GLN A 12 -2.31 18.09 -6.53
C GLN A 12 -1.81 18.25 -7.98
N GLY A 13 -1.37 19.43 -8.38
CA GLY A 13 -0.75 19.65 -9.69
C GLY A 13 0.55 18.84 -9.86
N PHE A 14 1.40 18.80 -8.83
CA PHE A 14 2.62 18.01 -8.80
C PHE A 14 2.34 16.49 -8.87
N PHE A 15 1.34 16.01 -8.16
CA PHE A 15 0.91 14.61 -8.18
C PHE A 15 0.35 14.18 -9.53
N SER A 16 -0.41 15.05 -10.21
CA SER A 16 -0.89 14.79 -11.58
C SER A 16 0.28 14.61 -12.54
N THR A 17 1.35 15.39 -12.35
CA THR A 17 2.58 15.29 -13.14
C THR A 17 3.31 13.98 -12.86
N LEU A 18 3.44 13.54 -11.60
CA LEU A 18 4.00 12.23 -11.23
C LEU A 18 3.26 11.05 -11.88
N PHE A 19 1.94 11.16 -12.03
CA PHE A 19 1.11 10.14 -12.71
C PHE A 19 1.27 10.15 -14.24
N LEU A 20 1.37 11.34 -14.85
CA LEU A 20 1.52 11.49 -16.31
C LEU A 20 2.85 10.89 -16.80
N TYR A 21 3.92 10.99 -16.02
CA TYR A 21 5.21 10.39 -16.36
C TYR A 21 5.26 8.86 -16.26
N ARG A 22 4.24 8.21 -15.66
CA ARG A 22 4.14 6.74 -15.65
C ARG A 22 4.00 6.12 -17.04
N THR A 23 3.57 6.87 -18.04
CA THR A 23 3.29 6.41 -19.41
C THR A 23 4.43 6.67 -20.39
N GLN A 24 5.51 7.33 -19.97
CA GLN A 24 6.68 7.53 -20.84
C GLN A 24 7.49 6.22 -20.97
N VAL A 25 7.65 5.77 -22.20
CA VAL A 25 8.15 4.44 -22.57
C VAL A 25 9.64 4.22 -22.25
N ASN A 26 10.39 5.29 -21.92
CA ASN A 26 11.86 5.27 -21.76
C ASN A 26 12.34 5.69 -20.35
N LEU A 27 11.57 5.46 -19.31
CA LEU A 27 11.98 5.79 -17.94
C LEU A 27 12.42 4.54 -17.18
N VAL A 28 13.53 4.64 -16.47
CA VAL A 28 13.92 3.64 -15.46
C VAL A 28 12.97 3.74 -14.26
N HIS A 29 12.16 2.71 -14.03
CA HIS A 29 11.06 2.71 -13.07
C HIS A 29 11.52 2.42 -11.63
N LEU A 30 12.15 3.40 -10.99
CA LEU A 30 12.49 3.35 -9.56
C LEU A 30 11.42 4.00 -8.65
N GLY A 31 10.40 4.66 -9.21
CA GLY A 31 9.39 5.39 -8.41
C GLY A 31 8.10 4.61 -8.15
N ALA A 32 7.52 3.96 -9.15
CA ALA A 32 6.25 3.27 -9.00
C ALA A 32 6.43 1.92 -8.30
N ILE A 33 5.75 1.71 -7.15
CA ILE A 33 5.77 0.41 -6.47
C ILE A 33 4.95 -0.60 -7.26
N GLN A 34 5.65 -1.38 -8.08
CA GLN A 34 5.10 -2.39 -8.96
C GLN A 34 6.06 -3.57 -9.05
N LEU A 35 5.51 -4.79 -9.14
CA LEU A 35 6.28 -5.99 -9.44
C LEU A 35 6.83 -5.94 -10.87
N SER A 36 8.03 -6.47 -11.03
CA SER A 36 8.59 -6.78 -12.33
C SER A 36 7.70 -7.79 -13.09
N PRO A 37 7.54 -7.66 -14.41
CA PRO A 37 6.85 -8.65 -15.23
C PRO A 37 7.34 -10.09 -15.03
N GLN A 38 8.64 -10.27 -14.71
CA GLN A 38 9.26 -11.58 -14.47
C GLN A 38 8.82 -12.23 -13.14
N LEU A 39 8.22 -11.44 -12.23
CA LEU A 39 7.67 -11.95 -10.97
C LEU A 39 6.18 -12.30 -11.07
N VAL A 40 5.51 -11.92 -12.16
CA VAL A 40 4.10 -12.24 -12.40
C VAL A 40 3.99 -13.69 -12.90
N PRO A 41 3.16 -14.54 -12.28
CA PRO A 41 3.04 -15.96 -12.65
C PRO A 41 2.13 -16.14 -13.88
N VAL A 42 2.54 -15.62 -15.04
CA VAL A 42 1.72 -15.50 -16.26
C VAL A 42 1.10 -16.86 -16.67
N GLU A 43 1.87 -17.94 -16.56
CA GLU A 43 1.38 -19.27 -16.96
C GLU A 43 0.30 -19.82 -16.02
N ALA A 44 0.43 -19.60 -14.70
CA ALA A 44 -0.59 -19.96 -13.72
C ALA A 44 -1.85 -19.11 -13.92
N LEU A 45 -1.70 -17.81 -14.19
CA LEU A 45 -2.82 -16.91 -14.50
C LEU A 45 -3.57 -17.36 -15.77
N ARG A 46 -2.84 -17.69 -16.83
CA ARG A 46 -3.43 -18.19 -18.09
C ARG A 46 -4.26 -19.45 -17.87
N ARG A 47 -3.68 -20.45 -17.21
CA ARG A 47 -4.38 -21.72 -16.90
C ARG A 47 -5.62 -21.51 -16.05
N SER A 48 -5.53 -20.65 -15.03
CA SER A 48 -6.65 -20.33 -14.14
C SER A 48 -7.79 -19.62 -14.90
N ILE A 49 -7.48 -18.65 -15.76
CA ILE A 49 -8.48 -17.96 -16.59
C ILE A 49 -9.15 -18.97 -17.55
N GLN A 50 -8.38 -19.83 -18.21
CA GLN A 50 -8.91 -20.83 -19.12
C GLN A 50 -9.86 -21.82 -18.41
N ARG A 51 -9.48 -22.32 -17.21
CA ARG A 51 -10.35 -23.20 -16.42
C ARG A 51 -11.61 -22.49 -15.95
N ALA A 52 -11.48 -21.25 -15.46
CA ALA A 52 -12.62 -20.44 -15.05
C ALA A 52 -13.62 -20.26 -16.18
N LEU A 53 -13.17 -19.85 -17.36
CA LEU A 53 -14.03 -19.67 -18.53
C LEU A 53 -14.66 -20.99 -19.01
N LYS A 54 -13.91 -22.10 -18.99
CA LYS A 54 -14.42 -23.41 -19.38
C LYS A 54 -15.59 -23.90 -18.50
N HIS A 55 -15.58 -23.52 -17.22
CA HIS A 55 -16.58 -23.96 -16.23
C HIS A 55 -17.60 -22.88 -15.88
N SER A 56 -17.52 -21.69 -16.51
CA SER A 56 -18.50 -20.62 -16.33
C SER A 56 -19.86 -21.00 -16.91
N GLN A 57 -20.91 -20.51 -16.24
CA GLN A 57 -22.29 -20.60 -16.69
C GLN A 57 -22.72 -19.30 -17.36
N PRO A 58 -23.79 -19.27 -18.18
CA PRO A 58 -24.28 -18.03 -18.78
C PRO A 58 -24.52 -16.91 -17.77
N GLU A 59 -24.98 -17.26 -16.56
CA GLU A 59 -25.26 -16.33 -15.46
C GLU A 59 -24.00 -15.60 -14.97
N ASP A 60 -22.82 -16.21 -15.10
CA ASP A 60 -21.54 -15.60 -14.72
C ASP A 60 -21.14 -14.42 -15.63
N PHE A 61 -21.80 -14.28 -16.78
CA PHE A 61 -21.63 -13.18 -17.74
C PHE A 61 -22.70 -12.10 -17.62
N LEU A 62 -23.61 -12.22 -16.65
CA LEU A 62 -24.61 -11.21 -16.30
C LEU A 62 -24.15 -10.38 -15.08
N TYR A 63 -25.01 -9.46 -14.66
CA TYR A 63 -24.77 -8.73 -13.40
C TYR A 63 -24.73 -9.71 -12.22
N SER A 64 -23.58 -9.78 -11.57
CA SER A 64 -23.37 -10.62 -10.39
C SER A 64 -23.77 -9.92 -9.09
N ASP A 65 -23.67 -10.66 -7.99
CA ASP A 65 -23.84 -10.10 -6.63
C ASP A 65 -22.90 -8.91 -6.41
N ARG A 66 -23.44 -7.82 -5.90
CA ARG A 66 -22.66 -6.61 -5.55
C ARG A 66 -21.61 -6.87 -4.47
N GLN A 67 -21.81 -7.90 -3.66
CA GLN A 67 -20.83 -8.38 -2.69
C GLN A 67 -19.63 -9.08 -3.34
N GLY A 68 -19.76 -9.47 -4.59
CA GLY A 68 -18.79 -10.27 -5.32
C GLY A 68 -19.12 -11.77 -5.30
N HIS A 69 -18.50 -12.51 -6.20
CA HIS A 69 -18.81 -13.92 -6.45
C HIS A 69 -18.53 -14.79 -5.22
N LYS A 70 -19.49 -15.64 -4.84
CA LYS A 70 -19.43 -16.50 -3.64
C LYS A 70 -18.18 -17.37 -3.62
N LYS A 71 -17.81 -17.99 -4.76
CA LYS A 71 -16.62 -18.86 -4.86
C LYS A 71 -15.34 -18.11 -4.51
N LEU A 72 -15.20 -16.83 -4.91
CA LEU A 72 -14.01 -16.05 -4.56
C LEU A 72 -13.98 -15.72 -3.07
N ARG A 73 -15.12 -15.31 -2.49
CA ARG A 73 -15.22 -15.00 -1.07
C ARG A 73 -14.86 -16.21 -0.20
N GLN A 74 -15.35 -17.40 -0.58
CA GLN A 74 -15.01 -18.68 0.06
C GLN A 74 -13.50 -18.98 -0.09
N ALA A 75 -12.95 -18.87 -1.31
CA ALA A 75 -11.53 -19.13 -1.55
C ALA A 75 -10.61 -18.23 -0.72
N LEU A 76 -10.95 -16.94 -0.60
CA LEU A 76 -10.20 -15.99 0.22
C LEU A 76 -10.29 -16.35 1.72
N SER A 77 -11.49 -16.66 2.21
CA SER A 77 -11.71 -17.08 3.60
C SER A 77 -10.87 -18.31 3.97
N GLU A 78 -10.89 -19.34 3.12
CA GLU A 78 -10.11 -20.56 3.30
C GLU A 78 -8.59 -20.31 3.22
N HIS A 79 -8.18 -19.48 2.27
CA HIS A 79 -6.77 -19.10 2.11
C HIS A 79 -6.21 -18.41 3.35
N TRP A 80 -6.96 -17.47 3.93
CA TRP A 80 -6.53 -16.78 5.15
C TRP A 80 -6.63 -17.66 6.40
N ALA A 81 -7.57 -18.59 6.45
CA ALA A 81 -7.71 -19.54 7.55
C ALA A 81 -6.47 -20.46 7.67
N GLU A 82 -5.80 -20.79 6.56
CA GLU A 82 -4.53 -21.53 6.57
C GLU A 82 -3.42 -20.74 7.32
N ASP A 83 -3.50 -19.41 7.34
CA ASP A 83 -2.56 -18.52 8.05
C ASP A 83 -3.11 -18.06 9.42
N GLY A 84 -4.21 -18.66 9.90
CA GLY A 84 -4.82 -18.38 11.22
C GLY A 84 -5.77 -17.19 11.25
N LEU A 85 -6.07 -16.55 10.12
CA LEU A 85 -7.02 -15.44 10.04
C LEU A 85 -8.40 -15.95 9.59
N TYR A 86 -9.35 -15.98 10.51
CA TYR A 86 -10.71 -16.50 10.27
C TYR A 86 -11.68 -15.37 9.96
N ILE A 87 -12.01 -15.16 8.69
CA ILE A 87 -13.01 -14.19 8.21
C ILE A 87 -14.08 -14.95 7.45
N GLN A 88 -15.34 -14.76 7.81
CA GLN A 88 -16.46 -15.45 7.14
C GLN A 88 -16.64 -14.92 5.71
N PRO A 89 -16.97 -15.77 4.74
CA PRO A 89 -17.23 -15.34 3.36
C PRO A 89 -18.30 -14.25 3.24
N GLU A 90 -19.25 -14.24 4.17
CA GLU A 90 -20.34 -13.27 4.27
C GLU A 90 -19.86 -11.88 4.71
N ASP A 91 -18.71 -11.81 5.36
CA ASP A 91 -18.09 -10.55 5.79
C ASP A 91 -17.20 -9.91 4.72
N ILE A 92 -16.93 -10.63 3.62
CA ILE A 92 -16.05 -10.19 2.53
C ILE A 92 -16.88 -9.50 1.43
N LEU A 93 -16.52 -8.27 1.10
CA LEU A 93 -17.01 -7.52 -0.07
C LEU A 93 -15.87 -7.41 -1.10
N ILE A 94 -16.07 -7.91 -2.31
CA ILE A 94 -15.09 -7.79 -3.39
C ILE A 94 -15.18 -6.42 -4.05
N THR A 95 -14.03 -5.78 -4.26
CA THR A 95 -13.90 -4.44 -4.83
C THR A 95 -12.95 -4.42 -6.04
N SER A 96 -12.96 -3.34 -6.81
CA SER A 96 -12.06 -3.16 -7.95
C SER A 96 -10.63 -2.74 -7.55
N GLY A 97 -10.14 -3.25 -6.43
CA GLY A 97 -8.82 -3.00 -5.83
C GLY A 97 -8.91 -2.24 -4.51
N CYS A 98 -7.77 -2.10 -3.81
CA CYS A 98 -7.71 -1.51 -2.47
C CYS A 98 -8.06 0.00 -2.46
N MET A 99 -7.56 0.81 -3.39
CA MET A 99 -7.86 2.25 -3.41
C MET A 99 -9.35 2.57 -3.61
N PRO A 100 -10.11 1.90 -4.52
CA PRO A 100 -11.56 2.02 -4.57
C PRO A 100 -12.25 1.55 -3.26
N ALA A 101 -11.73 0.49 -2.62
CA ALA A 101 -12.22 0.05 -1.32
C ALA A 101 -12.07 1.15 -0.26
N LEU A 102 -10.87 1.73 -0.12
CA LEU A 102 -10.60 2.84 0.79
C LEU A 102 -11.51 4.04 0.53
N SER A 103 -11.68 4.42 -0.74
CA SER A 103 -12.57 5.52 -1.13
C SER A 103 -13.99 5.28 -0.65
N LEU A 104 -14.49 4.08 -0.87
CA LEU A 104 -15.84 3.69 -0.49
C LEU A 104 -16.03 3.68 1.05
N ILE A 105 -15.05 3.10 1.78
CA ILE A 105 -15.06 3.07 3.25
C ILE A 105 -15.09 4.49 3.82
N ILE A 106 -14.17 5.35 3.36
CA ILE A 106 -14.05 6.72 3.86
C ILE A 106 -15.34 7.51 3.61
N GLN A 107 -15.95 7.38 2.43
CA GLN A 107 -17.19 8.06 2.10
C GLN A 107 -18.37 7.60 2.94
N GLN A 108 -18.40 6.34 3.36
CA GLN A 108 -19.49 5.80 4.18
C GLN A 108 -19.31 6.07 5.67
N LEU A 109 -18.07 6.17 6.16
CA LEU A 109 -17.78 6.40 7.58
C LEU A 109 -17.73 7.86 7.99
N THR A 110 -17.49 8.76 7.03
CA THR A 110 -17.12 10.14 7.34
C THR A 110 -17.80 11.13 6.42
N GLU A 111 -17.97 12.36 6.92
CA GLU A 111 -18.50 13.51 6.19
C GLU A 111 -17.37 14.44 5.71
N VAL A 112 -17.72 15.35 4.79
CA VAL A 112 -16.80 16.42 4.34
C VAL A 112 -16.37 17.27 5.53
N GLY A 113 -15.05 17.41 5.72
CA GLY A 113 -14.47 18.17 6.83
C GLY A 113 -14.17 17.35 8.08
N ASP A 114 -14.60 16.09 8.15
CA ASP A 114 -14.19 15.18 9.23
C ASP A 114 -12.68 14.93 9.21
N SER A 115 -12.14 14.67 10.39
CA SER A 115 -10.72 14.41 10.60
C SER A 115 -10.43 12.91 10.57
N ILE A 116 -9.41 12.54 9.80
CA ILE A 116 -8.87 11.16 9.74
C ILE A 116 -7.42 11.19 10.23
N LEU A 117 -7.13 10.32 11.17
CA LEU A 117 -5.80 10.12 11.73
C LEU A 117 -4.97 9.24 10.80
N VAL A 118 -3.73 9.65 10.50
CA VAL A 118 -2.85 8.92 9.58
C VAL A 118 -1.43 8.90 10.15
N PRO A 119 -0.82 7.70 10.35
CA PRO A 119 0.61 7.61 10.64
C PRO A 119 1.43 8.08 9.44
N THR A 120 2.39 9.01 9.66
CA THR A 120 3.24 9.57 8.59
C THR A 120 4.73 9.38 8.86
N PRO A 121 5.54 9.16 7.80
CA PRO A 121 5.21 9.24 6.37
C PRO A 121 4.23 8.14 5.94
N SER A 122 3.26 8.50 5.08
CA SER A 122 2.21 7.59 4.59
C SER A 122 2.18 7.53 3.06
N PHE A 123 1.58 6.45 2.52
CA PHE A 123 1.45 6.32 1.08
C PHE A 123 0.70 7.53 0.48
N ASN A 124 1.38 8.22 -0.42
CA ASN A 124 0.87 9.45 -1.03
C ASN A 124 -0.52 9.30 -1.69
N GLY A 125 -0.85 8.12 -2.21
CA GLY A 125 -2.18 7.84 -2.77
C GLY A 125 -3.30 7.91 -1.72
N GLN A 126 -3.04 7.50 -0.47
CA GLN A 126 -3.99 7.62 0.63
C GLN A 126 -4.19 9.10 1.01
N LEU A 127 -3.10 9.87 1.13
CA LEU A 127 -3.18 11.30 1.43
C LEU A 127 -3.94 12.08 0.34
N GLN A 128 -3.69 11.75 -0.93
CA GLN A 128 -4.44 12.32 -2.06
C GLN A 128 -5.91 11.96 -2.03
N LEU A 129 -6.24 10.71 -1.71
CA LEU A 129 -7.63 10.26 -1.60
C LEU A 129 -8.36 11.05 -0.52
N LEU A 130 -7.78 11.20 0.67
CA LEU A 130 -8.36 11.97 1.76
C LEU A 130 -8.57 13.44 1.35
N ALA A 131 -7.57 14.03 0.70
CA ALA A 131 -7.66 15.41 0.19
C ALA A 131 -8.77 15.56 -0.87
N SER A 132 -8.87 14.62 -1.83
CA SER A 132 -9.90 14.64 -2.87
C SER A 132 -11.30 14.52 -2.31
N LEU A 133 -11.47 13.75 -1.25
CA LEU A 133 -12.71 13.59 -0.50
C LEU A 133 -12.94 14.73 0.51
N LYS A 134 -12.05 15.73 0.57
CA LYS A 134 -12.12 16.88 1.47
C LYS A 134 -12.16 16.50 2.95
N ARG A 135 -11.44 15.41 3.32
CA ARG A 135 -11.21 15.04 4.73
C ARG A 135 -9.99 15.79 5.26
N LYS A 136 -10.03 16.16 6.54
CA LYS A 136 -8.87 16.72 7.23
C LYS A 136 -7.94 15.59 7.63
N ILE A 137 -6.66 15.76 7.38
CA ILE A 137 -5.63 14.79 7.78
C ILE A 137 -5.05 15.26 9.10
N ILE A 138 -5.01 14.38 10.10
CA ILE A 138 -4.25 14.59 11.33
C ILE A 138 -3.10 13.59 11.32
N GLU A 139 -1.89 14.09 11.22
CA GLU A 139 -0.70 13.27 11.19
C GLU A 139 -0.22 12.89 12.59
N ILE A 140 0.15 11.61 12.76
CA ILE A 140 0.92 11.15 13.92
C ILE A 140 2.26 10.60 13.46
N PRO A 141 3.33 10.75 14.27
CA PRO A 141 4.64 10.26 13.89
C PRO A 141 4.67 8.75 13.71
N ALA A 142 5.34 8.31 12.66
CA ALA A 142 5.75 6.92 12.49
C ALA A 142 7.23 6.87 12.07
N SER A 143 7.90 5.78 12.41
CA SER A 143 9.29 5.52 12.10
C SER A 143 9.46 4.06 11.64
N HIS A 144 10.69 3.63 11.39
CA HIS A 144 11.00 2.23 11.13
C HIS A 144 10.65 1.30 12.33
N ALA A 145 10.49 1.86 13.54
CA ALA A 145 10.05 1.13 14.73
C ALA A 145 8.52 1.01 14.84
N GLY A 146 7.75 1.60 13.91
CA GLY A 146 6.28 1.57 13.93
C GLY A 146 5.66 2.93 14.23
N VAL A 147 4.44 2.91 14.77
CA VAL A 147 3.59 4.07 15.05
C VAL A 147 3.73 4.51 16.51
N ASP A 148 3.69 5.80 16.77
CA ASP A 148 3.58 6.36 18.12
C ASP A 148 2.18 6.03 18.71
N LEU A 149 2.12 4.95 19.49
CA LEU A 149 0.86 4.43 20.07
C LEU A 149 0.32 5.36 21.16
N ASP A 150 1.16 6.05 21.91
CA ASP A 150 0.71 6.99 22.94
C ASP A 150 0.00 8.18 22.27
N ARG A 151 0.56 8.66 21.19
CA ARG A 151 -0.07 9.73 20.41
C ARG A 151 -1.34 9.26 19.72
N LEU A 152 -1.36 8.02 19.21
CA LEU A 152 -2.55 7.39 18.65
C LEU A 152 -3.68 7.36 19.68
N GLU A 153 -3.38 6.88 20.90
CA GLU A 153 -4.37 6.81 21.99
C GLU A 153 -4.91 8.19 22.36
N GLN A 154 -4.02 9.19 22.57
CA GLN A 154 -4.42 10.57 22.87
C GLN A 154 -5.39 11.14 21.84
N MET A 155 -5.10 10.88 20.54
CA MET A 155 -5.94 11.40 19.46
C MET A 155 -7.31 10.68 19.40
N MET A 156 -7.35 9.37 19.60
CA MET A 156 -8.62 8.62 19.68
C MET A 156 -9.44 9.06 20.90
N GLN A 157 -8.80 9.23 22.06
CA GLN A 157 -9.44 9.68 23.29
C GLN A 157 -10.05 11.08 23.16
N SER A 158 -9.42 11.96 22.40
CA SER A 158 -9.90 13.35 22.22
C SER A 158 -11.28 13.44 21.52
N GLY A 159 -11.72 12.39 20.83
CA GLY A 159 -12.94 12.39 20.02
C GLY A 159 -12.89 13.30 18.79
N GLN A 160 -11.74 13.90 18.47
CA GLN A 160 -11.57 14.81 17.34
C GLN A 160 -11.44 14.09 16.00
N VAL A 161 -11.15 12.78 16.01
CA VAL A 161 -10.96 11.96 14.82
C VAL A 161 -12.12 10.98 14.65
N LYS A 162 -12.59 10.84 13.41
CA LYS A 162 -13.66 9.90 13.06
C LYS A 162 -13.15 8.50 12.76
N ALA A 163 -11.96 8.42 12.19
CA ALA A 163 -11.31 7.16 11.87
C ALA A 163 -9.79 7.33 11.84
N CYS A 164 -9.08 6.21 11.94
CA CYS A 164 -7.67 6.10 11.66
C CYS A 164 -7.49 5.30 10.36
N LEU A 165 -6.65 5.77 9.45
CA LEU A 165 -6.24 5.03 8.24
C LEU A 165 -4.78 4.64 8.36
N MET A 166 -4.47 3.34 8.39
CA MET A 166 -3.12 2.87 8.61
C MET A 166 -2.80 1.56 7.89
N THR A 167 -1.51 1.30 7.72
CA THR A 167 -0.95 0.05 7.22
C THR A 167 -0.10 -0.57 8.33
N ALA A 168 -0.51 -1.72 8.86
CA ALA A 168 0.19 -2.37 9.97
C ALA A 168 1.32 -3.30 9.51
N ASN A 169 1.21 -3.84 8.30
CA ASN A 169 2.15 -4.80 7.74
C ASN A 169 2.90 -4.23 6.54
N TYR A 170 4.24 -4.16 6.63
CA TYR A 170 5.12 -3.74 5.54
C TYR A 170 4.77 -2.37 4.95
N GLN A 171 4.63 -1.39 5.84
CA GLN A 171 4.15 -0.05 5.53
C GLN A 171 4.99 0.65 4.45
N ASN A 172 4.33 1.29 3.51
CA ASN A 172 4.96 2.12 2.48
C ASN A 172 4.90 3.61 2.89
N PRO A 173 6.07 4.26 3.12
CA PRO A 173 7.40 3.90 2.60
C PRO A 173 8.36 3.25 3.59
N LEU A 174 8.04 3.16 4.89
CA LEU A 174 8.99 2.83 5.95
C LEU A 174 9.38 1.34 6.01
N GLY A 175 8.49 0.45 5.58
CA GLY A 175 8.72 -0.99 5.57
C GLY A 175 8.51 -1.68 6.93
N TYR A 176 8.06 -0.99 7.97
CA TYR A 176 7.81 -1.62 9.26
C TYR A 176 6.65 -2.62 9.21
N CYS A 177 6.70 -3.59 10.09
CA CYS A 177 5.60 -4.48 10.44
C CYS A 177 5.34 -4.34 11.94
N LEU A 178 4.14 -3.92 12.35
CA LEU A 178 3.78 -3.83 13.76
C LEU A 178 3.78 -5.22 14.40
N THR A 179 4.20 -5.29 15.64
CA THR A 179 4.15 -6.52 16.43
C THR A 179 2.71 -6.93 16.73
N ASN A 180 2.49 -8.19 17.03
CA ASN A 180 1.17 -8.70 17.43
C ASN A 180 0.62 -7.97 18.67
N THR A 181 1.49 -7.59 19.60
CA THR A 181 1.12 -6.82 20.81
C THR A 181 0.61 -5.43 20.44
N GLU A 182 1.31 -4.72 19.57
CA GLU A 182 0.89 -3.38 19.11
C GLU A 182 -0.44 -3.44 18.33
N LYS A 183 -0.61 -4.44 17.47
CA LYS A 183 -1.87 -4.66 16.74
C LYS A 183 -3.03 -4.95 17.68
N ALA A 184 -2.83 -5.80 18.69
CA ALA A 184 -3.83 -6.08 19.71
C ALA A 184 -4.18 -4.80 20.51
N GLN A 185 -3.20 -3.99 20.87
CA GLN A 185 -3.40 -2.71 21.55
C GLN A 185 -4.22 -1.75 20.68
N ILE A 186 -3.92 -1.63 19.39
CA ILE A 186 -4.67 -0.77 18.46
C ILE A 186 -6.15 -1.22 18.38
N ALA A 187 -6.41 -2.54 18.30
CA ALA A 187 -7.77 -3.06 18.28
C ALA A 187 -8.53 -2.73 19.59
N GLN A 188 -7.86 -2.84 20.75
CA GLN A 188 -8.44 -2.46 22.04
C GLN A 188 -8.73 -0.95 22.14
N LEU A 189 -7.82 -0.11 21.64
CA LEU A 189 -8.02 1.35 21.59
C LEU A 189 -9.19 1.73 20.69
N ALA A 190 -9.30 1.09 19.52
CA ALA A 190 -10.40 1.29 18.58
C ALA A 190 -11.76 1.00 19.24
N GLU A 191 -11.88 -0.12 19.98
CA GLU A 191 -13.09 -0.48 20.74
C GLU A 191 -13.35 0.49 21.88
N ARG A 192 -12.33 0.76 22.73
CA ARG A 192 -12.43 1.62 23.92
C ARG A 192 -12.95 3.02 23.59
N TYR A 193 -12.40 3.62 22.52
CA TYR A 193 -12.74 4.98 22.11
C TYR A 193 -13.77 5.04 20.99
N ARG A 194 -14.30 3.90 20.54
CA ARG A 194 -15.27 3.77 19.44
C ARG A 194 -14.82 4.51 18.18
N CYS A 195 -13.50 4.40 17.88
CA CYS A 195 -12.88 5.02 16.73
C CYS A 195 -12.57 3.92 15.70
N TYR A 196 -13.10 4.04 14.49
CA TYR A 196 -12.83 3.05 13.45
C TYR A 196 -11.37 3.10 13.00
N VAL A 197 -10.80 1.92 12.77
CA VAL A 197 -9.48 1.77 12.12
C VAL A 197 -9.70 1.14 10.76
N ILE A 198 -9.32 1.86 9.71
CA ILE A 198 -9.29 1.39 8.33
C ILE A 198 -7.88 0.82 8.11
N GLU A 199 -7.78 -0.50 8.04
CA GLU A 199 -6.53 -1.19 7.86
C GLU A 199 -6.30 -1.50 6.39
N ASP A 200 -5.28 -0.86 5.78
CA ASP A 200 -4.80 -1.17 4.43
C ASP A 200 -3.69 -2.23 4.50
N ASP A 201 -4.03 -3.48 4.23
CA ASP A 201 -3.12 -4.62 4.32
C ASP A 201 -2.67 -5.12 2.93
N ILE A 202 -2.45 -4.18 2.01
CA ILE A 202 -2.14 -4.49 0.59
C ILE A 202 -0.81 -5.24 0.40
N TYR A 203 0.11 -5.17 1.38
CA TYR A 203 1.42 -5.82 1.33
C TYR A 203 1.52 -7.10 2.15
N ALA A 204 0.46 -7.54 2.84
CA ALA A 204 0.51 -8.71 3.74
C ALA A 204 1.14 -9.98 3.12
N GLU A 205 0.89 -10.21 1.84
CA GLU A 205 1.41 -11.37 1.11
C GLU A 205 2.86 -11.21 0.63
N CYS A 206 3.45 -10.01 0.79
CA CYS A 206 4.78 -9.67 0.30
C CYS A 206 5.86 -9.74 1.39
N GLY A 207 5.63 -10.43 2.51
CA GLY A 207 6.61 -10.64 3.56
C GLY A 207 7.81 -11.46 3.09
N PHE A 208 8.97 -11.27 3.73
CA PHE A 208 10.16 -12.06 3.39
C PHE A 208 10.16 -13.42 4.09
N ASN A 209 9.40 -13.54 5.17
CA ASN A 209 9.15 -14.81 5.85
C ASN A 209 8.03 -15.59 5.12
N LEU A 210 8.00 -16.91 5.31
CA LEU A 210 6.95 -17.75 4.73
C LEU A 210 5.59 -17.53 5.41
N GLU A 211 5.60 -17.14 6.69
CA GLU A 211 4.39 -16.85 7.46
C GLU A 211 3.84 -15.48 7.09
N ARG A 212 2.54 -15.44 6.87
CA ARG A 212 1.80 -14.20 6.67
C ARG A 212 1.59 -13.50 8.01
N PRO A 213 1.94 -12.21 8.17
CA PRO A 213 1.65 -11.49 9.41
C PRO A 213 0.13 -11.33 9.59
N LEU A 214 -0.33 -11.52 10.81
CA LEU A 214 -1.72 -11.28 11.15
C LEU A 214 -2.03 -9.76 11.06
N PRO A 215 -3.20 -9.37 10.52
CA PRO A 215 -3.63 -7.97 10.52
C PRO A 215 -4.17 -7.55 11.90
N ILE A 216 -4.38 -6.24 12.12
CA ILE A 216 -5.07 -5.72 13.32
C ILE A 216 -6.45 -6.35 13.44
N LYS A 217 -7.12 -6.62 12.31
CA LYS A 217 -8.43 -7.28 12.23
C LYS A 217 -8.52 -8.58 12.99
N TYR A 218 -7.42 -9.32 13.16
CA TYR A 218 -7.39 -10.56 13.93
C TYR A 218 -7.83 -10.38 15.40
N TRP A 219 -7.52 -9.22 15.99
CA TRP A 219 -7.89 -8.89 17.38
C TRP A 219 -9.21 -8.12 17.52
N ASP A 220 -9.91 -7.86 16.42
CA ASP A 220 -11.16 -7.10 16.41
C ASP A 220 -12.36 -7.95 16.84
N GLN A 221 -12.82 -7.76 18.07
CA GLN A 221 -14.01 -8.43 18.59
C GLN A 221 -15.27 -7.58 18.48
N ALA A 222 -15.13 -6.27 18.45
CA ALA A 222 -16.24 -5.31 18.51
C ALA A 222 -16.64 -4.71 17.14
N GLY A 223 -15.89 -5.03 16.07
CA GLY A 223 -16.22 -4.59 14.72
C GLY A 223 -15.70 -3.19 14.36
N TYR A 224 -14.72 -2.65 15.09
CA TYR A 224 -14.14 -1.34 14.82
C TYR A 224 -12.99 -1.38 13.81
N ILE A 225 -12.50 -2.56 13.42
CA ILE A 225 -11.46 -2.70 12.41
C ILE A 225 -12.07 -3.08 11.06
N ILE A 226 -11.93 -2.20 10.08
CA ILE A 226 -12.34 -2.41 8.69
C ILE A 226 -11.09 -2.78 7.91
N TYR A 227 -10.98 -4.05 7.57
CA TYR A 227 -9.82 -4.61 6.91
C TYR A 227 -9.97 -4.56 5.40
N CYS A 228 -8.97 -4.08 4.67
CA CYS A 228 -8.97 -4.10 3.22
C CYS A 228 -7.61 -4.49 2.65
N GLY A 229 -7.64 -5.00 1.43
CA GLY A 229 -6.46 -5.43 0.71
C GLY A 229 -6.73 -5.69 -0.77
N SER A 230 -5.74 -6.23 -1.46
CA SER A 230 -5.83 -6.51 -2.89
C SER A 230 -4.69 -7.43 -3.34
N VAL A 231 -4.91 -8.20 -4.40
CA VAL A 231 -3.86 -8.99 -5.07
C VAL A 231 -2.89 -8.15 -5.92
N SER A 232 -3.04 -6.83 -5.95
CA SER A 232 -2.29 -5.95 -6.87
C SER A 232 -0.78 -5.92 -6.62
N LYS A 233 -0.33 -6.18 -5.39
CA LYS A 233 1.09 -6.14 -5.00
C LYS A 233 1.76 -7.50 -4.94
N SER A 234 0.97 -8.56 -4.77
CA SER A 234 1.47 -9.93 -4.65
C SER A 234 1.28 -10.79 -5.90
N LEU A 235 0.34 -10.43 -6.79
CA LEU A 235 0.01 -11.25 -7.95
C LEU A 235 0.02 -10.43 -9.25
N SER A 236 -0.98 -9.56 -9.42
CA SER A 236 -1.14 -8.76 -10.64
C SER A 236 -1.99 -7.52 -10.39
N SER A 237 -1.45 -6.36 -10.73
CA SER A 237 -2.20 -5.11 -10.70
C SER A 237 -3.31 -5.04 -11.77
N ALA A 238 -3.20 -5.85 -12.82
CA ALA A 238 -4.18 -5.91 -13.92
C ALA A 238 -5.47 -6.65 -13.54
N TYR A 239 -5.46 -7.52 -12.52
CA TYR A 239 -6.66 -8.22 -12.07
C TYR A 239 -7.73 -7.28 -11.54
N ARG A 240 -7.32 -6.14 -10.96
CA ARG A 240 -8.24 -5.17 -10.36
C ARG A 240 -9.21 -5.82 -9.38
N ILE A 241 -8.71 -6.72 -8.53
CA ILE A 241 -9.46 -7.36 -7.45
C ILE A 241 -8.86 -6.97 -6.11
N GLY A 242 -9.72 -6.45 -5.25
CA GLY A 242 -9.48 -6.19 -3.83
C GLY A 242 -10.69 -6.61 -3.00
N TRP A 243 -10.65 -6.29 -1.74
CA TRP A 243 -11.71 -6.66 -0.79
C TRP A 243 -11.80 -5.68 0.37
N VAL A 244 -12.97 -5.69 1.00
CA VAL A 244 -13.22 -5.10 2.32
C VAL A 244 -13.82 -6.18 3.20
N CYS A 245 -13.32 -6.34 4.42
CA CYS A 245 -13.89 -7.26 5.40
C CYS A 245 -14.50 -6.46 6.55
N ILE A 246 -15.79 -6.68 6.78
CA ILE A 246 -16.62 -5.90 7.70
C ILE A 246 -17.48 -6.84 8.52
N SER A 247 -17.50 -6.62 9.82
CA SER A 247 -18.38 -7.36 10.71
C SER A 247 -19.86 -7.21 10.32
N GLN A 248 -20.62 -8.29 10.42
CA GLN A 248 -22.08 -8.29 10.18
C GLN A 248 -22.85 -7.37 11.13
N GLN A 249 -22.27 -7.02 12.27
CA GLN A 249 -22.86 -6.08 13.21
C GLN A 249 -23.04 -4.66 12.64
N LEU A 250 -22.30 -4.32 11.58
CA LEU A 250 -22.35 -3.01 10.89
C LEU A 250 -23.30 -3.03 9.68
N GLN A 251 -24.54 -3.49 9.83
CA GLN A 251 -25.48 -3.69 8.71
C GLN A 251 -25.73 -2.44 7.87
N SER A 252 -26.00 -1.30 8.47
CA SER A 252 -26.26 -0.05 7.74
C SER A 252 -25.05 0.38 6.92
N PHE A 253 -23.86 0.26 7.49
CA PHE A 253 -22.60 0.54 6.81
C PHE A 253 -22.35 -0.43 5.63
N ARG A 254 -22.62 -1.73 5.82
CA ARG A 254 -22.53 -2.73 4.75
C ARG A 254 -23.46 -2.40 3.58
N ILE A 255 -24.71 -2.03 3.86
CA ILE A 255 -25.69 -1.63 2.83
C ILE A 255 -25.16 -0.41 2.04
N GLY A 256 -24.60 0.58 2.71
CA GLY A 256 -23.96 1.73 2.07
C GLY A 256 -22.82 1.33 1.16
N LEU A 257 -21.93 0.44 1.61
CA LEU A 257 -20.84 -0.10 0.81
C LEU A 257 -21.34 -0.89 -0.40
N LEU A 258 -22.32 -1.78 -0.24
CA LEU A 258 -22.91 -2.56 -1.33
C LEU A 258 -23.56 -1.66 -2.38
N ASN A 259 -24.23 -0.59 -1.97
CA ASN A 259 -24.85 0.37 -2.89
C ASN A 259 -23.84 1.22 -3.65
N GLY A 260 -22.73 1.58 -3.02
CA GLY A 260 -21.65 2.36 -3.63
C GLY A 260 -20.63 1.52 -4.41
N ASN A 261 -20.61 0.20 -4.21
CA ASN A 261 -19.63 -0.68 -4.85
C ASN A 261 -19.96 -0.92 -6.32
N ALA A 262 -18.96 -0.76 -7.18
CA ALA A 262 -19.06 -1.20 -8.57
C ALA A 262 -18.92 -2.73 -8.64
N ILE A 263 -19.75 -3.37 -9.47
CA ILE A 263 -19.65 -4.81 -9.72
C ILE A 263 -18.31 -5.12 -10.38
N VAL A 264 -17.54 -6.00 -9.75
CA VAL A 264 -16.23 -6.43 -10.23
C VAL A 264 -16.38 -7.55 -11.26
N ASN A 265 -15.52 -7.56 -12.27
CA ASN A 265 -15.50 -8.53 -13.35
C ASN A 265 -15.57 -9.98 -12.86
N THR A 266 -16.70 -10.67 -13.09
CA THR A 266 -16.96 -12.03 -12.58
C THR A 266 -15.98 -13.08 -13.12
N PRO A 267 -15.66 -13.16 -14.42
CA PRO A 267 -14.68 -14.09 -14.95
C PRO A 267 -13.31 -14.01 -14.25
N LEU A 268 -12.84 -12.80 -13.91
CA LEU A 268 -11.57 -12.65 -13.17
C LEU A 268 -11.71 -13.04 -11.70
N GLN A 269 -12.87 -12.84 -11.07
CA GLN A 269 -13.14 -13.36 -9.74
C GLN A 269 -13.09 -14.89 -9.70
N LEU A 270 -13.70 -15.54 -10.68
CA LEU A 270 -13.67 -17.00 -10.83
C LEU A 270 -12.26 -17.51 -11.10
N ALA A 271 -11.48 -16.80 -11.93
CA ALA A 271 -10.10 -17.14 -12.19
C ALA A 271 -9.22 -17.03 -10.93
N LEU A 272 -9.42 -16.00 -10.10
CA LEU A 272 -8.68 -15.87 -8.83
C LEU A 272 -9.09 -16.96 -7.84
N ALA A 273 -10.38 -17.29 -7.74
CA ALA A 273 -10.85 -18.41 -6.91
C ALA A 273 -10.22 -19.74 -7.34
N ASP A 274 -10.18 -20.03 -8.64
CA ASP A 274 -9.53 -21.22 -9.20
C ASP A 274 -8.02 -21.24 -8.90
N LEU A 275 -7.35 -20.10 -9.01
CA LEU A 275 -5.92 -19.97 -8.70
C LEU A 275 -5.62 -20.30 -7.23
N ILE A 276 -6.49 -19.87 -6.31
CA ILE A 276 -6.39 -20.15 -4.88
C ILE A 276 -6.67 -21.64 -4.63
N TYR A 277 -7.79 -22.17 -5.10
CA TYR A 277 -8.18 -23.58 -4.89
C TYR A 277 -7.20 -24.58 -5.52
N SER A 278 -6.61 -24.25 -6.67
CA SER A 278 -5.55 -25.06 -7.28
C SER A 278 -4.21 -24.98 -6.56
N ARG A 279 -4.13 -24.25 -5.44
CA ARG A 279 -2.91 -23.93 -4.67
C ARG A 279 -1.84 -23.18 -5.45
N SER A 280 -2.06 -22.86 -6.72
CA SER A 280 -1.09 -22.13 -7.56
C SER A 280 -0.80 -20.73 -7.04
N TYR A 281 -1.74 -20.10 -6.31
CA TYR A 281 -1.49 -18.85 -5.63
C TYR A 281 -0.50 -19.01 -4.47
N ARG A 282 -0.66 -20.01 -3.62
CA ARG A 282 0.26 -20.31 -2.51
C ARG A 282 1.67 -20.66 -3.03
N GLU A 283 1.76 -21.47 -4.07
CA GLU A 283 3.04 -21.80 -4.73
C GLU A 283 3.72 -20.55 -5.28
N HIS A 284 2.95 -19.67 -5.92
CA HIS A 284 3.46 -18.37 -6.37
C HIS A 284 4.01 -17.54 -5.23
N LEU A 285 3.28 -17.38 -4.12
CA LEU A 285 3.71 -16.62 -2.95
C LEU A 285 5.00 -17.20 -2.35
N ASN A 286 5.10 -18.51 -2.24
CA ASN A 286 6.29 -19.19 -1.74
C ASN A 286 7.52 -18.96 -2.64
N SER A 287 7.33 -18.79 -3.94
CA SER A 287 8.38 -18.42 -4.88
C SER A 287 8.68 -16.91 -4.88
N LEU A 288 7.65 -16.07 -4.72
CA LEU A 288 7.77 -14.61 -4.78
C LEU A 288 8.55 -14.05 -3.58
N ARG A 289 8.19 -14.47 -2.37
CA ARG A 289 8.73 -13.92 -1.11
C ARG A 289 10.26 -13.95 -1.02
N PRO A 290 10.94 -15.09 -1.24
CA PRO A 290 12.41 -15.13 -1.20
C PRO A 290 13.05 -14.32 -2.33
N ARG A 291 12.42 -14.24 -3.49
CA ARG A 291 12.91 -13.42 -4.61
C ARG A 291 12.81 -11.92 -4.30
N LEU A 292 11.72 -11.46 -3.68
CA LEU A 292 11.60 -10.09 -3.22
C LEU A 292 12.64 -9.76 -2.16
N MET A 293 12.84 -10.64 -1.18
CA MET A 293 13.87 -10.47 -0.15
C MET A 293 15.26 -10.31 -0.78
N GLN A 294 15.61 -11.20 -1.71
CA GLN A 294 16.90 -11.14 -2.39
C GLN A 294 17.07 -9.84 -3.19
N GLN A 295 16.03 -9.42 -3.94
CA GLN A 295 16.08 -8.18 -4.70
C GLN A 295 16.25 -6.96 -3.80
N VAL A 296 15.47 -6.86 -2.73
CA VAL A 296 15.56 -5.75 -1.77
C VAL A 296 16.98 -5.67 -1.17
N ARG A 297 17.57 -6.80 -0.75
CA ARG A 297 18.95 -6.84 -0.24
C ARG A 297 19.96 -6.39 -1.27
N GLN A 298 19.84 -6.85 -2.51
CA GLN A 298 20.73 -6.42 -3.61
C GLN A 298 20.67 -4.90 -3.83
N TYR A 299 19.47 -4.31 -3.79
CA TYR A 299 19.32 -2.85 -3.87
C TYR A 299 19.97 -2.14 -2.69
N GLN A 300 19.76 -2.63 -1.46
CA GLN A 300 20.35 -2.03 -0.26
C GLN A 300 21.87 -2.04 -0.32
N GLU A 301 22.48 -3.18 -0.66
CA GLU A 301 23.92 -3.33 -0.81
C GLU A 301 24.48 -2.39 -1.90
N TYR A 302 23.80 -2.32 -3.05
CA TYR A 302 24.23 -1.45 -4.13
C TYR A 302 24.11 0.03 -3.79
N ILE A 303 23.01 0.44 -3.20
CA ILE A 303 22.77 1.82 -2.75
C ILE A 303 23.86 2.24 -1.75
N LEU A 304 24.12 1.43 -0.72
CA LEU A 304 25.16 1.73 0.27
C LEU A 304 26.55 1.87 -0.38
N LYS A 305 26.86 1.04 -1.38
CA LYS A 305 28.10 1.15 -2.15
C LYS A 305 28.15 2.43 -3.00
N ALA A 306 27.09 2.75 -3.74
CA ALA A 306 27.04 3.91 -4.63
C ALA A 306 27.14 5.22 -3.86
N PHE A 307 26.51 5.31 -2.70
CA PHE A 307 26.53 6.47 -1.81
C PHE A 307 27.68 6.45 -0.78
N GLN A 308 28.70 5.60 -0.97
CA GLN A 308 29.86 5.59 -0.09
C GLN A 308 30.47 6.98 0.05
N GLY A 309 30.72 7.41 1.29
CA GLY A 309 31.20 8.75 1.64
C GLY A 309 30.07 9.75 1.93
N VAL A 310 28.82 9.43 1.65
CA VAL A 310 27.63 10.22 2.03
C VAL A 310 26.92 9.55 3.18
N LYS A 311 26.57 10.30 4.24
CA LYS A 311 25.77 9.78 5.35
C LYS A 311 24.30 9.67 4.90
N ILE A 312 23.85 8.47 4.59
CA ILE A 312 22.45 8.20 4.25
C ILE A 312 21.78 7.29 5.28
N GLY A 313 20.48 7.49 5.49
CA GLY A 313 19.58 6.53 6.13
C GLY A 313 18.92 5.66 5.06
N LEU A 314 18.79 4.35 5.33
CA LEU A 314 18.16 3.41 4.41
C LEU A 314 17.26 2.45 5.19
N SER A 315 15.98 2.36 4.82
CA SER A 315 15.03 1.45 5.46
C SER A 315 15.46 -0.02 5.36
N GLN A 316 15.09 -0.80 6.39
CA GLN A 316 15.34 -2.24 6.49
C GLN A 316 13.99 -2.99 6.55
N PRO A 317 13.24 -3.07 5.43
CA PRO A 317 11.92 -3.68 5.44
C PRO A 317 12.00 -5.19 5.65
N GLU A 318 11.02 -5.74 6.37
CA GLU A 318 10.80 -7.18 6.52
C GLU A 318 9.87 -7.76 5.45
N GLY A 319 9.36 -6.91 4.57
CA GLY A 319 8.46 -7.26 3.48
C GLY A 319 8.14 -6.06 2.60
N GLY A 320 7.40 -6.30 1.55
CA GLY A 320 7.21 -5.30 0.50
C GLY A 320 8.47 -5.11 -0.34
N TYR A 321 8.52 -4.04 -1.11
CA TYR A 321 9.64 -3.73 -1.98
C TYR A 321 9.79 -2.21 -2.20
N ALA A 322 9.36 -1.43 -1.21
CA ALA A 322 9.64 -0.01 -1.10
C ALA A 322 10.91 0.20 -0.28
N LEU A 323 11.81 1.05 -0.75
CA LEU A 323 12.98 1.50 -0.01
C LEU A 323 12.88 3.00 0.25
N TRP A 324 13.09 3.41 1.50
CA TRP A 324 13.05 4.77 1.96
C TRP A 324 14.46 5.23 2.26
N LEU A 325 14.91 6.29 1.58
CA LEU A 325 16.26 6.84 1.70
C LEU A 325 16.18 8.22 2.32
N GLU A 326 16.99 8.44 3.35
CA GLU A 326 17.21 9.72 3.99
C GLU A 326 18.59 10.25 3.59
N PHE A 327 18.65 11.50 3.21
CA PHE A 327 19.90 12.22 2.87
C PHE A 327 20.21 13.30 3.91
N PRO A 328 21.44 13.86 3.90
CA PRO A 328 21.73 15.08 4.63
C PRO A 328 20.73 16.19 4.30
N VAL A 329 20.40 17.02 5.27
CA VAL A 329 19.34 18.06 5.17
C VAL A 329 19.57 19.11 4.07
N GLN A 330 20.80 19.20 3.54
CA GLN A 330 21.19 20.02 2.39
C GLN A 330 20.64 19.48 1.07
N ILE A 331 20.31 18.20 1.01
CA ILE A 331 19.76 17.55 -0.19
C ILE A 331 18.25 17.73 -0.20
N ASP A 332 17.73 18.31 -1.28
CA ASP A 332 16.30 18.45 -1.50
C ASP A 332 15.82 17.33 -2.46
N GLY A 333 14.91 16.47 -1.98
CA GLY A 333 14.37 15.33 -2.73
C GLY A 333 13.57 15.75 -3.97
N LEU A 334 12.97 16.95 -3.97
CA LEU A 334 12.28 17.48 -5.14
C LEU A 334 13.27 17.97 -6.21
N GLU A 335 14.38 18.59 -5.82
CA GLU A 335 15.46 18.91 -6.77
C GLU A 335 16.06 17.63 -7.37
N MET A 336 16.28 16.59 -6.53
CA MET A 336 16.73 15.27 -7.01
C MET A 336 15.74 14.65 -7.97
N TYR A 337 14.44 14.75 -7.71
CA TYR A 337 13.39 14.28 -8.61
C TYR A 337 13.48 14.99 -9.97
N HIS A 338 13.61 16.31 -10.02
CA HIS A 338 13.75 17.05 -11.26
C HIS A 338 15.05 16.70 -12.02
N PHE A 339 16.14 16.48 -11.29
CA PHE A 339 17.36 15.95 -11.90
C PHE A 339 17.15 14.57 -12.51
N ALA A 340 16.57 13.64 -11.74
CA ALA A 340 16.26 12.28 -12.18
C ALA A 340 15.40 12.26 -13.45
N GLN A 341 14.34 13.07 -13.49
CA GLN A 341 13.45 13.20 -14.65
C GLN A 341 14.20 13.59 -15.92
N ARG A 342 15.10 14.58 -15.85
CA ARG A 342 15.92 15.01 -17.01
C ARG A 342 16.86 13.91 -17.51
N HIS A 343 17.16 12.90 -16.68
CA HIS A 343 18.02 11.78 -17.01
C HIS A 343 17.27 10.47 -17.26
N GLY A 344 15.95 10.54 -17.45
CA GLY A 344 15.14 9.36 -17.72
C GLY A 344 14.95 8.43 -16.51
N ILE A 345 15.11 8.93 -15.28
CA ILE A 345 14.97 8.17 -14.04
C ILE A 345 13.70 8.62 -13.30
N ASN A 346 12.84 7.69 -12.96
CA ASN A 346 11.64 7.97 -12.18
C ASN A 346 11.85 7.56 -10.71
N ILE A 347 11.89 8.55 -9.80
CA ILE A 347 11.91 8.36 -8.34
C ILE A 347 10.69 9.06 -7.71
N VAL A 348 10.49 8.90 -6.40
CA VAL A 348 9.43 9.64 -5.69
C VAL A 348 10.04 10.44 -4.55
N PRO A 349 9.92 11.79 -4.57
CA PRO A 349 10.43 12.66 -3.51
C PRO A 349 9.64 12.49 -2.22
N GLY A 350 10.31 12.67 -1.09
CA GLY A 350 9.73 12.44 0.23
C GLY A 350 8.62 13.41 0.61
N GLU A 351 8.61 14.63 0.08
CA GLU A 351 7.58 15.63 0.37
C GLU A 351 6.14 15.17 0.13
N VAL A 352 5.95 14.13 -0.71
CA VAL A 352 4.61 13.64 -1.05
C VAL A 352 4.03 12.67 -0.01
N PHE A 353 4.81 12.29 1.01
CA PHE A 353 4.43 11.31 2.04
C PHE A 353 3.96 11.94 3.36
N GLY A 354 3.86 13.26 3.43
CA GLY A 354 3.34 14.02 4.57
C GLY A 354 2.87 15.41 4.16
N GLU A 355 2.22 16.15 5.07
CA GLU A 355 1.68 17.48 4.78
C GLU A 355 2.72 18.60 4.82
N ASP A 356 3.67 18.50 5.72
CA ASP A 356 4.76 19.46 5.88
C ASP A 356 6.01 19.07 5.06
N ARG A 357 7.05 19.94 5.10
CA ARG A 357 8.31 19.68 4.41
C ARG A 357 9.26 18.77 5.21
N ARG A 358 8.77 18.05 6.21
CA ARG A 358 9.54 17.18 7.12
C ARG A 358 10.37 16.15 6.35
N TYR A 359 9.81 15.62 5.26
CA TYR A 359 10.46 14.59 4.45
C TYR A 359 11.11 15.14 3.17
N ARG A 360 11.46 16.43 3.13
CA ARG A 360 12.06 17.06 1.93
C ARG A 360 13.41 16.47 1.51
N HIS A 361 14.17 15.92 2.46
CA HIS A 361 15.47 15.30 2.23
C HIS A 361 15.39 13.77 2.11
N PHE A 362 14.23 13.26 1.75
CA PHE A 362 14.00 11.84 1.54
C PHE A 362 13.58 11.56 0.10
N ILE A 363 13.81 10.31 -0.34
CA ILE A 363 13.19 9.74 -1.54
C ILE A 363 12.71 8.33 -1.27
N ARG A 364 11.75 7.87 -2.08
CA ARG A 364 11.35 6.46 -2.10
C ARG A 364 11.73 5.83 -3.42
N LEU A 365 12.33 4.63 -3.36
CA LEU A 365 12.66 3.77 -4.48
C LEU A 365 11.80 2.50 -4.48
N ASN A 366 11.65 1.89 -5.66
CA ASN A 366 11.01 0.60 -5.90
C ASN A 366 12.08 -0.47 -6.14
N ALA A 367 12.12 -1.50 -5.31
CA ALA A 367 12.97 -2.69 -5.48
C ALA A 367 12.20 -3.91 -6.01
N GLY A 368 11.01 -3.71 -6.59
CA GLY A 368 10.19 -4.77 -7.19
C GLY A 368 10.68 -5.27 -8.55
N HIS A 369 11.69 -4.63 -9.13
CA HIS A 369 12.38 -5.04 -10.36
C HIS A 369 13.75 -5.59 -10.02
N GLY A 370 14.22 -6.58 -10.77
CA GLY A 370 15.61 -7.08 -10.62
C GLY A 370 16.64 -5.97 -10.88
N LEU A 371 17.72 -5.96 -10.10
CA LEU A 371 18.78 -4.96 -10.20
C LEU A 371 19.56 -5.11 -11.54
N SER A 372 19.07 -4.41 -12.57
CA SER A 372 19.69 -4.40 -13.91
C SER A 372 20.86 -3.41 -13.99
N HIS A 373 21.68 -3.55 -15.03
CA HIS A 373 22.76 -2.59 -15.32
C HIS A 373 22.24 -1.15 -15.45
N GLU A 374 21.11 -0.96 -16.11
CA GLU A 374 20.46 0.34 -16.28
C GLU A 374 20.00 0.96 -14.94
N ILE A 375 19.47 0.12 -14.05
CA ILE A 375 19.10 0.53 -12.69
C ILE A 375 20.35 0.91 -11.89
N CYS A 376 21.41 0.12 -11.97
CA CYS A 376 22.69 0.43 -11.33
C CYS A 376 23.24 1.78 -11.79
N GLN A 377 23.32 2.02 -13.09
CA GLN A 377 23.75 3.31 -13.66
C GLN A 377 22.88 4.48 -13.21
N SER A 378 21.57 4.24 -13.04
CA SER A 378 20.64 5.25 -12.55
C SER A 378 20.91 5.61 -11.09
N ILE A 379 21.18 4.62 -10.24
CA ILE A 379 21.55 4.84 -8.83
C ILE A 379 22.90 5.57 -8.76
N ASP A 380 23.88 5.20 -9.58
CA ASP A 380 25.19 5.86 -9.62
C ASP A 380 25.06 7.34 -10.00
N LYS A 381 24.26 7.68 -11.01
CA LYS A 381 23.98 9.08 -11.39
C LYS A 381 23.35 9.88 -10.26
N LEU A 382 22.42 9.29 -9.51
CA LEU A 382 21.82 9.94 -8.34
C LEU A 382 22.87 10.15 -7.24
N ALA A 383 23.75 9.18 -7.02
CA ALA A 383 24.81 9.28 -6.02
C ALA A 383 25.84 10.36 -6.39
N GLU A 384 26.27 10.43 -7.65
CA GLU A 384 27.14 11.48 -8.16
C GLU A 384 26.54 12.87 -7.98
N TRP A 385 25.27 13.04 -8.32
CA TRP A 385 24.58 14.31 -8.12
C TRP A 385 24.54 14.74 -6.66
N VAL A 386 24.29 13.82 -5.73
CA VAL A 386 24.29 14.09 -4.29
C VAL A 386 25.66 14.52 -3.81
N LYS A 387 26.73 13.80 -4.23
CA LYS A 387 28.13 14.15 -3.87
C LYS A 387 28.48 15.54 -4.34
N GLN A 388 28.19 15.87 -5.62
CA GLN A 388 28.47 17.21 -6.19
C GLN A 388 27.72 18.33 -5.46
N LYS A 389 26.46 18.09 -5.02
CA LYS A 389 25.67 19.05 -4.26
C LYS A 389 26.27 19.32 -2.87
N LEU A 390 26.74 18.30 -2.18
CA LEU A 390 27.37 18.42 -0.87
C LEU A 390 28.70 19.17 -0.98
N ASP A 391 29.55 18.82 -1.94
CA ASP A 391 30.84 19.50 -2.17
C ASP A 391 30.64 21.00 -2.46
N SER A 392 29.58 21.36 -3.19
CA SER A 392 29.25 22.76 -3.50
C SER A 392 28.69 23.56 -2.32
N THR A 393 28.25 22.88 -1.27
CA THR A 393 27.67 23.52 -0.08
C THR A 393 28.77 23.78 1.01
N ASP A 394 29.85 23.00 0.95
CA ASP A 394 30.98 23.11 1.89
C ASP A 394 32.05 24.12 1.40
N SER A 395 31.89 24.63 0.18
CA SER A 395 32.73 25.70 -0.43
C SER A 395 32.06 27.08 -0.35
#